data_5eb76f03d548b5b8f881856a9ba9a7bf
#
_entry.id   5eb76f03d548b5b8f881856a9ba9a7bf
#
_cell.length_a   1.000
_cell.length_b   1.000
_cell.length_c   1.000
_cell.angle_alpha   90.00
_cell.angle_beta   90.00
_cell.angle_gamma   90.00
#
_symmetry.space_group_name_H-M   'P 1'
#
loop_
_entity.id
_entity.type
_entity.pdbx_description
1 polymer ?
#
loop_
_entity_poly.entity_id
_entity_poly.type
_entity_poly.pdbx_seq_one_letter_code
_entity_poly.pdbx_strand_id
1 'polypeptide(L)'
;MSYKIYEEESIKLNKILFSEEDISLKEKYLIEIIKKYDLKQRLLFRICYNKIFPKNNLITDLSSKLSGQFSNLVINLFMTRIDLECIEIKRILEGVNLNKNNILESITVNPFWFNQKIAKRFFELFNKELKNEIIKNNIFNDFTKNILINCLNTKRNDNEKIIDNDEIEEKVTLVLSTNPEEIIKNNEIFINIFGIPSAKELILISRKFKEKKGEHFLTYLENKLKEEEFLIIKEVIYNICRPSENFAIKLKNCIKGVEINVENINRILVLRNEVDIQEIKKIYNKIYEKDFSDEIPNIFNDSYKELVLYLYNK
;
A
#
# COMPACT_ATOMS: atom_id res chain seq x y z
N MET A 1 -16.30 -24.48 3.71
CA MET A 1 -15.17 -25.41 3.48
C MET A 1 -14.83 -26.09 4.80
N SER A 2 -14.72 -27.42 4.84
CA SER A 2 -14.45 -28.14 6.10
C SER A 2 -13.03 -27.86 6.59
N TYR A 3 -12.83 -27.64 7.88
CA TYR A 3 -11.54 -27.45 8.54
C TYR A 3 -10.56 -28.61 8.22
N LYS A 4 -11.12 -29.82 8.04
CA LYS A 4 -10.37 -31.03 7.66
C LYS A 4 -9.57 -30.88 6.36
N ILE A 5 -10.05 -30.09 5.38
CA ILE A 5 -9.31 -29.87 4.12
C ILE A 5 -8.01 -29.09 4.39
N TYR A 6 -8.07 -28.07 5.25
CA TYR A 6 -6.86 -27.32 5.63
C TYR A 6 -5.85 -28.21 6.40
N GLU A 7 -6.33 -29.15 7.20
CA GLU A 7 -5.45 -30.11 7.92
C GLU A 7 -4.71 -31.01 6.93
N GLU A 8 -5.42 -31.66 6.02
CA GLU A 8 -4.85 -32.55 5.01
C GLU A 8 -3.81 -31.82 4.13
N GLU A 9 -4.16 -30.63 3.67
CA GLU A 9 -3.25 -29.82 2.85
C GLU A 9 -2.07 -29.25 3.63
N SER A 10 -2.23 -28.91 4.91
CA SER A 10 -1.13 -28.50 5.77
C SER A 10 -0.11 -29.61 5.96
N ILE A 11 -0.57 -30.85 6.18
CA ILE A 11 0.28 -32.04 6.29
C ILE A 11 1.00 -32.28 4.96
N LYS A 12 0.30 -32.17 3.85
CA LYS A 12 0.89 -32.34 2.51
C LYS A 12 1.93 -31.27 2.21
N LEU A 13 1.62 -30.00 2.51
CA LEU A 13 2.58 -28.91 2.33
C LEU A 13 3.84 -29.11 3.16
N ASN A 14 3.69 -29.48 4.43
CA ASN A 14 4.84 -29.74 5.31
C ASN A 14 5.74 -30.86 4.74
N LYS A 15 5.16 -31.98 4.31
CA LYS A 15 5.92 -33.06 3.67
C LYS A 15 6.69 -32.57 2.43
N ILE A 16 6.05 -31.80 1.56
CA ILE A 16 6.67 -31.26 0.34
C ILE A 16 7.80 -30.28 0.70
N LEU A 17 7.58 -29.37 1.64
CA LEU A 17 8.59 -28.38 2.04
C LEU A 17 9.86 -29.03 2.60
N PHE A 18 9.71 -30.11 3.36
CA PHE A 18 10.83 -30.79 4.03
C PHE A 18 11.32 -32.04 3.27
N SER A 19 10.76 -32.35 2.10
CA SER A 19 11.28 -33.41 1.23
C SER A 19 12.58 -32.97 0.55
N GLU A 20 13.30 -33.95 -0.02
CA GLU A 20 14.48 -33.73 -0.88
C GLU A 20 14.11 -33.36 -2.33
N GLU A 21 12.82 -33.18 -2.62
CA GLU A 21 12.34 -32.84 -3.93
C GLU A 21 12.81 -31.46 -4.40
N ASP A 22 12.85 -31.31 -5.73
CA ASP A 22 13.27 -30.07 -6.40
C ASP A 22 12.44 -28.87 -5.91
N ILE A 23 13.11 -27.72 -5.83
CA ILE A 23 12.51 -26.45 -5.45
C ILE A 23 11.31 -26.10 -6.36
N SER A 24 11.37 -26.43 -7.64
CA SER A 24 10.29 -26.16 -8.60
C SER A 24 8.97 -26.86 -8.25
N LEU A 25 9.02 -28.03 -7.65
CA LEU A 25 7.86 -28.78 -7.18
C LEU A 25 7.23 -28.11 -5.94
N LYS A 26 8.07 -27.61 -5.05
CA LYS A 26 7.63 -26.86 -3.85
C LYS A 26 6.93 -25.57 -4.26
N GLU A 27 7.52 -24.84 -5.20
CA GLU A 27 6.96 -23.59 -5.75
C GLU A 27 5.62 -23.83 -6.46
N LYS A 28 5.54 -24.85 -7.33
CA LYS A 28 4.28 -25.24 -8.01
C LYS A 28 3.16 -25.52 -7.02
N TYR A 29 3.43 -26.31 -6.01
CA TYR A 29 2.39 -26.66 -5.03
C TYR A 29 1.91 -25.42 -4.25
N LEU A 30 2.82 -24.50 -3.91
CA LEU A 30 2.45 -23.24 -3.29
C LEU A 30 1.61 -22.35 -4.18
N ILE A 31 1.92 -22.28 -5.48
CA ILE A 31 1.10 -21.58 -6.47
C ILE A 31 -0.31 -22.16 -6.53
N GLU A 32 -0.46 -23.49 -6.52
CA GLU A 32 -1.75 -24.16 -6.48
C GLU A 32 -2.57 -23.76 -5.23
N ILE A 33 -1.94 -23.75 -4.04
CA ILE A 33 -2.58 -23.31 -2.79
C ILE A 33 -3.02 -21.85 -2.90
N ILE A 34 -2.16 -20.96 -3.41
CA ILE A 34 -2.46 -19.53 -3.53
C ILE A 34 -3.59 -19.29 -4.54
N LYS A 35 -3.63 -20.03 -5.65
CA LYS A 35 -4.70 -19.97 -6.64
C LYS A 35 -6.03 -20.50 -6.10
N LYS A 36 -5.98 -21.50 -5.25
CA LYS A 36 -7.15 -22.15 -4.67
C LYS A 36 -7.84 -21.32 -3.59
N TYR A 37 -7.06 -20.56 -2.81
CA TYR A 37 -7.51 -19.87 -1.62
C TYR A 37 -7.44 -18.35 -1.73
N ASP A 38 -8.51 -17.65 -1.33
CA ASP A 38 -8.49 -16.20 -1.08
C ASP A 38 -7.67 -15.86 0.18
N LEU A 39 -7.48 -14.57 0.47
CA LEU A 39 -6.70 -14.13 1.63
C LEU A 39 -7.24 -14.71 2.95
N LYS A 40 -8.55 -14.63 3.16
CA LYS A 40 -9.18 -15.15 4.38
C LYS A 40 -8.94 -16.64 4.57
N GLN A 41 -9.03 -17.40 3.49
CA GLN A 41 -8.79 -18.83 3.48
C GLN A 41 -7.33 -19.17 3.69
N ARG A 42 -6.38 -18.41 3.10
CA ARG A 42 -4.93 -18.56 3.33
C ARG A 42 -4.56 -18.28 4.78
N LEU A 43 -5.20 -17.29 5.42
CA LEU A 43 -4.99 -17.02 6.84
C LEU A 43 -5.51 -18.16 7.74
N LEU A 44 -6.67 -18.74 7.40
CA LEU A 44 -7.18 -19.93 8.09
C LEU A 44 -6.26 -21.14 7.88
N PHE A 45 -5.75 -21.34 6.68
CA PHE A 45 -4.75 -22.36 6.37
C PHE A 45 -3.50 -22.19 7.25
N ARG A 46 -2.96 -20.97 7.34
CA ARG A 46 -1.80 -20.66 8.20
C ARG A 46 -2.08 -20.99 9.67
N ILE A 47 -3.26 -20.63 10.18
CA ILE A 47 -3.67 -20.96 11.56
C ILE A 47 -3.71 -22.47 11.75
N CYS A 48 -4.27 -23.19 10.81
CA CYS A 48 -4.36 -24.64 10.84
C CYS A 48 -2.97 -25.28 10.82
N TYR A 49 -2.10 -24.86 9.90
CA TYR A 49 -0.70 -25.34 9.82
C TYR A 49 0.03 -25.14 11.15
N ASN A 50 -0.03 -23.94 11.72
CA ASN A 50 0.66 -23.64 12.98
C ASN A 50 0.12 -24.43 14.18
N LYS A 51 -1.16 -24.82 14.14
CA LYS A 51 -1.77 -25.69 15.16
C LYS A 51 -1.27 -27.14 15.06
N ILE A 52 -1.11 -27.64 13.82
CA ILE A 52 -0.62 -29.00 13.57
C ILE A 52 0.87 -29.13 13.88
N PHE A 53 1.64 -28.08 13.56
CA PHE A 53 3.09 -28.04 13.74
C PHE A 53 3.49 -26.97 14.80
N PRO A 54 3.22 -27.20 16.09
CA PRO A 54 3.35 -26.17 17.13
C PRO A 54 4.79 -25.75 17.43
N LYS A 55 5.78 -26.54 17.05
CA LYS A 55 7.22 -26.22 17.20
C LYS A 55 7.72 -25.27 16.09
N ASN A 56 7.01 -25.21 14.98
CA ASN A 56 7.34 -24.43 13.81
C ASN A 56 6.11 -23.58 13.44
N ASN A 57 6.30 -22.58 12.57
CA ASN A 57 5.17 -21.88 11.97
C ASN A 57 5.37 -21.78 10.46
N LEU A 58 4.25 -21.67 9.73
CA LEU A 58 4.27 -21.64 8.27
C LEU A 58 5.24 -20.60 7.69
N ILE A 59 5.27 -19.39 8.25
CA ILE A 59 6.13 -18.30 7.75
C ILE A 59 7.60 -18.66 7.92
N THR A 60 7.98 -19.19 9.08
CA THR A 60 9.35 -19.64 9.35
C THR A 60 9.76 -20.80 8.42
N ASP A 61 8.86 -21.77 8.24
CA ASP A 61 9.11 -22.93 7.38
C ASP A 61 9.27 -22.52 5.91
N LEU A 62 8.37 -21.64 5.40
CA LEU A 62 8.50 -21.06 4.06
C LEU A 62 9.81 -20.30 3.89
N SER A 63 10.17 -19.45 4.86
CA SER A 63 11.43 -18.67 4.84
C SER A 63 12.67 -19.54 4.85
N SER A 64 12.62 -20.72 5.51
CA SER A 64 13.75 -21.64 5.60
C SER A 64 13.92 -22.52 4.36
N LYS A 65 12.85 -22.74 3.58
CA LYS A 65 12.79 -23.70 2.46
C LYS A 65 12.68 -23.05 1.08
N LEU A 66 12.37 -21.80 1.05
CA LEU A 66 12.29 -20.99 -0.18
C LEU A 66 13.32 -19.87 -0.12
N SER A 67 13.69 -19.35 -1.26
CA SER A 67 14.62 -18.22 -1.37
C SER A 67 14.19 -17.20 -2.43
N GLY A 68 14.83 -16.04 -2.40
CA GLY A 68 14.65 -15.01 -3.44
C GLY A 68 13.28 -14.35 -3.47
N GLN A 69 12.93 -13.87 -4.64
CA GLN A 69 11.74 -13.03 -4.88
C GLN A 69 10.43 -13.81 -4.70
N PHE A 70 10.41 -15.08 -5.10
CA PHE A 70 9.26 -15.96 -4.95
C PHE A 70 8.94 -16.19 -3.47
N SER A 71 9.95 -16.47 -2.65
CA SER A 71 9.79 -16.65 -1.19
C SER A 71 9.12 -15.44 -0.55
N ASN A 72 9.63 -14.23 -0.83
CA ASN A 72 9.10 -12.99 -0.27
C ASN A 72 7.62 -12.77 -0.68
N LEU A 73 7.29 -13.02 -1.94
CA LEU A 73 5.92 -12.87 -2.44
C LEU A 73 4.96 -13.87 -1.76
N VAL A 74 5.35 -15.15 -1.70
CA VAL A 74 4.56 -16.21 -1.07
C VAL A 74 4.33 -15.93 0.41
N ILE A 75 5.39 -15.60 1.16
CA ILE A 75 5.29 -15.27 2.59
C ILE A 75 4.28 -14.13 2.82
N ASN A 76 4.37 -13.06 2.05
CA ASN A 76 3.47 -11.92 2.15
C ASN A 76 2.00 -12.30 1.88
N LEU A 77 1.73 -13.26 0.98
CA LEU A 77 0.38 -13.74 0.67
C LEU A 77 -0.26 -14.56 1.79
N PHE A 78 0.52 -15.03 2.77
CA PHE A 78 0.02 -15.69 3.99
C PHE A 78 -0.04 -14.75 5.20
N MET A 79 0.14 -13.43 5.02
CA MET A 79 0.07 -12.43 6.08
C MET A 79 -1.17 -11.57 5.98
N THR A 80 -1.60 -10.99 7.11
CA THR A 80 -2.67 -9.98 7.07
C THR A 80 -2.15 -8.70 6.44
N ARG A 81 -3.03 -7.95 5.77
CA ARG A 81 -2.67 -6.64 5.23
C ARG A 81 -2.13 -5.70 6.32
N ILE A 82 -2.70 -5.75 7.52
CA ILE A 82 -2.25 -4.91 8.64
C ILE A 82 -0.84 -5.30 9.10
N ASP A 83 -0.53 -6.61 9.20
CA ASP A 83 0.81 -7.07 9.56
C ASP A 83 1.85 -6.63 8.51
N LEU A 84 1.51 -6.75 7.23
CA LEU A 84 2.38 -6.31 6.13
C LEU A 84 2.68 -4.82 6.18
N GLU A 85 1.65 -3.98 6.38
CA GLU A 85 1.83 -2.54 6.53
C GLU A 85 2.71 -2.20 7.76
N CYS A 86 2.51 -2.88 8.89
CA CYS A 86 3.33 -2.69 10.08
C CYS A 86 4.79 -3.07 9.87
N ILE A 87 5.05 -4.19 9.21
CA ILE A 87 6.42 -4.66 8.91
C ILE A 87 7.11 -3.71 7.94
N GLU A 88 6.42 -3.28 6.89
CA GLU A 88 6.95 -2.33 5.91
C GLU A 88 7.29 -0.98 6.56
N ILE A 89 6.36 -0.43 7.35
CA ILE A 89 6.59 0.81 8.11
C ILE A 89 7.81 0.65 9.03
N LYS A 90 7.91 -0.48 9.73
CA LYS A 90 9.06 -0.76 10.61
C LYS A 90 10.38 -0.78 9.86
N ARG A 91 10.44 -1.46 8.70
CA ARG A 91 11.63 -1.53 7.85
C ARG A 91 12.04 -0.15 7.31
N ILE A 92 11.08 0.70 6.97
CA ILE A 92 11.35 2.08 6.55
C ILE A 92 11.93 2.88 7.72
N LEU A 93 11.30 2.83 8.89
CA LEU A 93 11.74 3.55 10.09
C LEU A 93 13.13 3.11 10.57
N GLU A 94 13.53 1.88 10.30
CA GLU A 94 14.89 1.34 10.60
C GLU A 94 15.90 1.60 9.48
N GLY A 95 15.49 2.21 8.37
CA GLY A 95 16.35 2.49 7.22
C GLY A 95 16.70 1.24 6.38
N VAL A 96 16.00 0.13 6.59
CA VAL A 96 16.20 -1.11 5.82
C VAL A 96 15.56 -0.99 4.44
N ASN A 97 14.35 -0.37 4.36
CA ASN A 97 13.71 -0.01 3.10
C ASN A 97 13.89 1.49 2.87
N LEU A 98 14.50 1.85 1.75
CA LEU A 98 14.80 3.24 1.41
C LEU A 98 13.63 3.99 0.74
N ASN A 99 12.55 3.29 0.39
CA ASN A 99 11.37 3.92 -0.22
C ASN A 99 10.46 4.59 0.82
N LYS A 100 10.87 5.78 1.25
CA LYS A 100 10.16 6.59 2.25
C LYS A 100 8.70 6.89 1.87
N ASN A 101 8.38 6.93 0.58
CA ASN A 101 7.04 7.23 0.11
C ASN A 101 6.03 6.10 0.43
N ASN A 102 6.50 4.87 0.67
CA ASN A 102 5.61 3.78 1.03
C ASN A 102 4.89 4.00 2.37
N ILE A 103 5.52 4.67 3.35
CA ILE A 103 4.83 5.00 4.61
C ILE A 103 3.75 6.08 4.40
N LEU A 104 4.07 7.10 3.58
CA LEU A 104 3.10 8.14 3.23
C LEU A 104 1.89 7.52 2.50
N GLU A 105 2.14 6.65 1.54
CA GLU A 105 1.10 5.89 0.85
C GLU A 105 0.26 5.07 1.82
N SER A 106 0.90 4.23 2.66
CA SER A 106 0.20 3.38 3.65
C SER A 106 -0.74 4.17 4.55
N ILE A 107 -0.35 5.37 4.97
CA ILE A 107 -1.15 6.20 5.87
C ILE A 107 -2.24 6.98 5.12
N THR A 108 -1.95 7.49 3.91
CA THR A 108 -2.88 8.40 3.21
C THR A 108 -3.91 7.69 2.34
N VAL A 109 -3.61 6.50 1.80
CA VAL A 109 -4.55 5.67 1.03
C VAL A 109 -5.62 5.06 1.93
N ASN A 110 -5.27 4.73 3.17
CA ASN A 110 -6.15 4.02 4.08
C ASN A 110 -7.13 4.97 4.80
N PRO A 111 -8.37 4.53 5.08
CA PRO A 111 -9.29 5.28 5.92
C PRO A 111 -8.80 5.32 7.37
N PHE A 112 -9.25 6.32 8.13
CA PHE A 112 -8.85 6.54 9.53
C PHE A 112 -8.94 5.29 10.40
N TRP A 113 -10.07 4.55 10.33
CA TRP A 113 -10.25 3.35 11.14
C TRP A 113 -9.21 2.26 10.86
N PHE A 114 -8.69 2.18 9.63
CA PHE A 114 -7.64 1.23 9.27
C PHE A 114 -6.28 1.70 9.80
N ASN A 115 -5.99 3.00 9.74
CA ASN A 115 -4.79 3.58 10.34
C ASN A 115 -4.74 3.37 11.85
N GLN A 116 -5.89 3.46 12.55
CA GLN A 116 -5.97 3.13 13.98
C GLN A 116 -5.63 1.64 14.23
N LYS A 117 -6.08 0.73 13.36
CA LYS A 117 -5.69 -0.69 13.45
C LYS A 117 -4.20 -0.91 13.18
N ILE A 118 -3.62 -0.20 12.21
CA ILE A 118 -2.16 -0.24 11.96
C ILE A 118 -1.41 0.24 13.22
N ALA A 119 -1.78 1.39 13.79
CA ALA A 119 -1.11 1.94 14.97
C ALA A 119 -1.19 0.98 16.17
N LYS A 120 -2.36 0.42 16.44
CA LYS A 120 -2.55 -0.59 17.49
C LYS A 120 -1.69 -1.84 17.23
N ARG A 121 -1.74 -2.37 16.01
CA ARG A 121 -1.00 -3.59 15.64
C ARG A 121 0.50 -3.39 15.65
N PHE A 122 0.96 -2.21 15.26
CA PHE A 122 2.37 -1.83 15.35
C PHE A 122 2.87 -1.87 16.79
N PHE A 123 2.07 -1.36 17.74
CA PHE A 123 2.38 -1.47 19.16
C PHE A 123 2.41 -2.92 19.64
N GLU A 124 1.43 -3.75 19.26
CA GLU A 124 1.38 -5.17 19.61
C GLU A 124 2.60 -5.96 19.09
N LEU A 125 3.08 -5.65 17.88
CA LEU A 125 4.20 -6.36 17.27
C LEU A 125 5.56 -5.89 17.80
N PHE A 126 5.73 -4.60 18.06
CA PHE A 126 7.05 -4.01 18.29
C PHE A 126 7.20 -3.34 19.66
N ASN A 127 6.16 -3.30 20.47
CA ASN A 127 6.11 -2.61 21.78
C ASN A 127 6.55 -1.13 21.66
N LYS A 128 6.19 -0.46 20.56
CA LYS A 128 6.52 0.92 20.24
C LYS A 128 5.30 1.63 19.65
N GLU A 129 5.05 2.85 20.06
CA GLU A 129 3.99 3.67 19.48
C GLU A 129 4.43 4.22 18.10
N LEU A 130 3.66 3.92 17.06
CA LEU A 130 3.95 4.33 15.69
C LEU A 130 4.19 5.85 15.57
N LYS A 131 3.36 6.65 16.20
CA LYS A 131 3.50 8.11 16.21
C LYS A 131 4.85 8.56 16.77
N ASN A 132 5.26 7.99 17.90
CA ASN A 132 6.52 8.34 18.55
C ASN A 132 7.73 7.91 17.72
N GLU A 133 7.65 6.76 17.05
CA GLU A 133 8.70 6.30 16.13
C GLU A 133 8.83 7.22 14.92
N ILE A 134 7.72 7.73 14.35
CA ILE A 134 7.75 8.70 13.25
C ILE A 134 8.39 10.03 13.72
N ILE A 135 7.98 10.55 14.89
CA ILE A 135 8.50 11.83 15.42
C ILE A 135 10.01 11.76 15.64
N LYS A 136 10.49 10.68 16.25
CA LYS A 136 11.92 10.50 16.58
C LYS A 136 12.80 10.20 15.37
N ASN A 137 12.19 9.80 14.24
CA ASN A 137 12.94 9.33 13.08
C ASN A 137 13.58 10.49 12.31
N ASN A 138 14.84 10.33 11.92
CA ASN A 138 15.59 11.37 11.20
C ASN A 138 15.57 11.21 9.67
N ILE A 139 14.92 10.15 9.15
CA ILE A 139 14.81 9.96 7.70
C ILE A 139 13.78 10.90 7.06
N PHE A 140 12.85 11.45 7.85
CA PHE A 140 11.83 12.38 7.41
C PHE A 140 12.17 13.79 7.88
N ASN A 141 11.98 14.78 7.02
CA ASN A 141 11.94 16.18 7.43
C ASN A 141 10.67 16.48 8.26
N ASP A 142 10.64 17.60 8.95
CA ASP A 142 9.54 17.97 9.84
C ASP A 142 8.21 18.11 9.10
N PHE A 143 8.26 18.57 7.85
CA PHE A 143 7.08 18.67 6.99
C PHE A 143 6.42 17.30 6.76
N THR A 144 7.20 16.29 6.34
CA THR A 144 6.70 14.92 6.13
C THR A 144 6.18 14.32 7.43
N LYS A 145 6.90 14.49 8.55
CA LYS A 145 6.44 14.04 9.87
C LYS A 145 5.08 14.62 10.23
N ASN A 146 4.90 15.93 10.04
CA ASN A 146 3.64 16.60 10.33
C ASN A 146 2.48 16.04 9.50
N ILE A 147 2.69 15.81 8.20
CA ILE A 147 1.69 15.18 7.33
C ILE A 147 1.31 13.79 7.85
N LEU A 148 2.29 12.94 8.12
CA LEU A 148 2.06 11.59 8.62
C LEU A 148 1.27 11.57 9.93
N ILE A 149 1.65 12.45 10.87
CA ILE A 149 0.97 12.58 12.16
C ILE A 149 -0.46 13.11 12.00
N ASN A 150 -0.65 14.12 11.15
CA ASN A 150 -1.96 14.68 10.89
C ASN A 150 -2.90 13.63 10.27
N CYS A 151 -2.43 12.88 9.27
CA CYS A 151 -3.21 11.81 8.64
C CYS A 151 -3.52 10.64 9.59
N LEU A 152 -2.63 10.33 10.54
CA LEU A 152 -2.87 9.31 11.57
C LEU A 152 -3.92 9.76 12.60
N ASN A 153 -4.01 11.05 12.92
CA ASN A 153 -4.86 11.58 13.97
C ASN A 153 -6.21 12.11 13.46
N THR A 154 -6.34 12.40 12.17
CA THR A 154 -7.52 13.08 11.62
C THR A 154 -8.47 12.09 10.97
N LYS A 155 -9.73 12.14 11.39
CA LYS A 155 -10.81 11.37 10.76
C LYS A 155 -11.29 12.12 9.51
N ARG A 156 -11.21 11.47 8.37
CA ARG A 156 -11.73 11.97 7.10
C ARG A 156 -13.24 11.73 6.97
N ASN A 157 -13.92 12.60 6.20
CA ASN A 157 -15.35 12.52 5.93
C ASN A 157 -15.73 11.40 4.93
N ASP A 158 -15.00 10.31 4.87
CA ASP A 158 -15.16 9.26 3.85
C ASP A 158 -16.54 8.58 3.85
N ASN A 159 -17.27 8.66 4.97
CA ASN A 159 -18.59 8.05 5.13
C ASN A 159 -19.75 9.04 5.00
N GLU A 160 -19.48 10.32 4.77
CA GLU A 160 -20.54 11.32 4.65
C GLU A 160 -21.21 11.22 3.28
N LYS A 161 -22.56 11.17 3.31
CA LYS A 161 -23.37 11.03 2.10
C LYS A 161 -23.72 12.39 1.48
N ILE A 162 -23.73 13.44 2.28
CA ILE A 162 -24.13 14.80 1.89
C ILE A 162 -22.89 15.67 1.93
N ILE A 163 -22.58 16.28 0.79
CA ILE A 163 -21.49 17.27 0.68
C ILE A 163 -22.10 18.64 0.98
N ASP A 164 -21.55 19.32 1.97
CA ASP A 164 -21.89 20.70 2.27
C ASP A 164 -21.18 21.64 1.27
N ASN A 165 -21.96 22.27 0.40
CA ASN A 165 -21.43 23.17 -0.60
C ASN A 165 -20.88 24.48 -0.01
N ASP A 166 -21.40 24.95 1.12
CA ASP A 166 -20.95 26.18 1.77
C ASP A 166 -19.59 25.93 2.42
N GLU A 167 -19.42 24.77 3.08
CA GLU A 167 -18.12 24.34 3.61
C GLU A 167 -17.06 24.19 2.50
N ILE A 168 -17.43 23.66 1.33
CA ILE A 168 -16.52 23.59 0.17
C ILE A 168 -16.12 24.99 -0.32
N GLU A 169 -17.05 25.92 -0.39
CA GLU A 169 -16.76 27.32 -0.78
C GLU A 169 -15.83 28.02 0.22
N GLU A 170 -16.00 27.78 1.52
CA GLU A 170 -15.10 28.29 2.54
C GLU A 170 -13.68 27.74 2.36
N LYS A 171 -13.53 26.43 2.13
CA LYS A 171 -12.22 25.79 1.87
C LYS A 171 -11.56 26.33 0.59
N VAL A 172 -12.33 26.54 -0.49
CA VAL A 172 -11.82 27.13 -1.72
C VAL A 172 -11.35 28.57 -1.48
N THR A 173 -12.13 29.35 -0.73
CA THR A 173 -11.76 30.72 -0.36
C THR A 173 -10.49 30.76 0.48
N LEU A 174 -10.36 29.84 1.45
CA LEU A 174 -9.17 29.69 2.26
C LEU A 174 -7.93 29.40 1.38
N VAL A 175 -8.03 28.45 0.45
CA VAL A 175 -6.93 28.12 -0.48
C VAL A 175 -6.55 29.33 -1.37
N LEU A 176 -7.54 30.11 -1.84
CA LEU A 176 -7.29 31.26 -2.70
C LEU A 176 -6.65 32.45 -1.96
N SER A 177 -6.96 32.60 -0.67
CA SER A 177 -6.48 33.72 0.17
C SER A 177 -5.17 33.41 0.90
N THR A 178 -4.76 32.13 0.97
CA THR A 178 -3.57 31.69 1.73
C THR A 178 -2.44 31.33 0.78
N ASN A 179 -1.20 31.73 1.15
CA ASN A 179 -0.02 31.31 0.40
C ASN A 179 0.14 29.78 0.51
N PRO A 180 0.41 29.05 -0.58
CA PRO A 180 0.65 27.60 -0.56
C PRO A 180 1.68 27.13 0.47
N GLU A 181 2.75 27.89 0.69
CA GLU A 181 3.72 27.57 1.75
C GLU A 181 3.10 27.60 3.16
N GLU A 182 2.19 28.51 3.41
CA GLU A 182 1.48 28.61 4.68
C GLU A 182 0.47 27.47 4.83
N ILE A 183 -0.23 27.11 3.75
CA ILE A 183 -1.17 25.96 3.74
C ILE A 183 -0.46 24.69 4.23
N ILE A 184 0.76 24.44 3.75
CA ILE A 184 1.49 23.21 4.08
C ILE A 184 2.23 23.27 5.44
N LYS A 185 2.58 24.46 5.92
CA LYS A 185 3.31 24.65 7.19
C LYS A 185 2.38 24.79 8.39
N ASN A 186 1.17 25.29 8.18
CA ASN A 186 0.18 25.42 9.22
C ASN A 186 -0.67 24.13 9.33
N ASN A 187 -0.50 23.39 10.42
CA ASN A 187 -1.19 22.10 10.62
C ASN A 187 -2.71 22.22 10.58
N GLU A 188 -3.29 23.29 11.12
CA GLU A 188 -4.74 23.49 11.16
C GLU A 188 -5.28 23.70 9.74
N ILE A 189 -4.64 24.57 8.95
CA ILE A 189 -5.00 24.83 7.55
C ILE A 189 -4.81 23.53 6.73
N PHE A 190 -3.68 22.85 6.90
CA PHE A 190 -3.42 21.59 6.21
C PHE A 190 -4.49 20.53 6.49
N ILE A 191 -4.85 20.33 7.75
CA ILE A 191 -5.89 19.38 8.15
C ILE A 191 -7.23 19.75 7.54
N ASN A 192 -7.58 21.04 7.55
CA ASN A 192 -8.85 21.53 7.01
C ASN A 192 -8.97 21.31 5.49
N ILE A 193 -7.87 21.45 4.76
CA ILE A 193 -7.87 21.31 3.28
C ILE A 193 -7.64 19.86 2.84
N PHE A 194 -6.72 19.11 3.47
CA PHE A 194 -6.28 17.80 3.01
C PHE A 194 -6.63 16.65 3.96
N GLY A 195 -6.82 16.91 5.26
CA GLY A 195 -7.01 15.90 6.29
C GLY A 195 -8.47 15.51 6.51
N ILE A 196 -9.37 16.47 6.62
CA ILE A 196 -10.80 16.27 6.89
C ILE A 196 -11.58 15.90 5.62
N PRO A 197 -11.41 16.59 4.48
CA PRO A 197 -12.23 16.32 3.31
C PRO A 197 -12.08 14.89 2.80
N SER A 198 -13.20 14.31 2.41
CA SER A 198 -13.25 13.07 1.63
C SER A 198 -12.62 13.25 0.24
N ALA A 199 -12.37 12.15 -0.46
CA ALA A 199 -11.89 12.19 -1.84
C ALA A 199 -12.83 13.02 -2.75
N LYS A 200 -14.14 12.89 -2.58
CA LYS A 200 -15.15 13.62 -3.36
C LYS A 200 -15.09 15.12 -3.07
N GLU A 201 -14.99 15.51 -1.82
CA GLU A 201 -14.87 16.91 -1.40
C GLU A 201 -13.58 17.53 -1.91
N LEU A 202 -12.44 16.84 -1.81
CA LEU A 202 -11.16 17.33 -2.30
C LEU A 202 -11.14 17.50 -3.83
N ILE A 203 -11.79 16.60 -4.57
CA ILE A 203 -12.00 16.75 -6.02
C ILE A 203 -12.86 17.98 -6.30
N LEU A 204 -13.91 18.20 -5.52
CA LEU A 204 -14.81 19.35 -5.68
C LEU A 204 -14.11 20.67 -5.37
N ILE A 205 -13.32 20.71 -4.27
CA ILE A 205 -12.44 21.85 -3.94
C ILE A 205 -11.53 22.17 -5.13
N SER A 206 -10.84 21.15 -5.67
CA SER A 206 -9.92 21.33 -6.80
C SER A 206 -10.61 21.85 -8.06
N ARG A 207 -11.84 21.40 -8.33
CA ARG A 207 -12.65 21.87 -9.47
C ARG A 207 -13.08 23.32 -9.29
N LYS A 208 -13.67 23.66 -8.13
CA LYS A 208 -14.11 25.02 -7.83
C LYS A 208 -12.93 26.00 -7.76
N PHE A 209 -11.78 25.57 -7.26
CA PHE A 209 -10.55 26.35 -7.32
C PHE A 209 -10.20 26.70 -8.77
N LYS A 210 -10.22 25.71 -9.69
CA LYS A 210 -9.96 25.95 -11.10
C LYS A 210 -10.97 26.93 -11.73
N GLU A 211 -12.26 26.80 -11.39
CA GLU A 211 -13.32 27.70 -11.88
C GLU A 211 -13.07 29.17 -11.46
N LYS A 212 -12.62 29.38 -10.22
CA LYS A 212 -12.35 30.73 -9.69
C LYS A 212 -10.98 31.30 -10.07
N LYS A 213 -9.95 30.47 -10.13
CA LYS A 213 -8.55 30.89 -10.37
C LYS A 213 -8.18 30.86 -11.85
N GLY A 214 -8.86 30.05 -12.66
CA GLY A 214 -8.50 29.80 -14.06
C GLY A 214 -7.34 28.82 -14.26
N GLU A 215 -6.81 28.25 -13.17
CA GLU A 215 -5.66 27.36 -13.15
C GLU A 215 -5.98 26.09 -12.35
N HIS A 216 -5.40 24.95 -12.74
CA HIS A 216 -5.55 23.71 -11.97
C HIS A 216 -4.87 23.80 -10.60
N PHE A 217 -5.52 23.29 -9.57
CA PHE A 217 -5.01 23.35 -8.20
C PHE A 217 -3.60 22.73 -8.06
N LEU A 218 -3.35 21.56 -8.66
CA LEU A 218 -2.03 20.95 -8.64
C LEU A 218 -0.96 21.80 -9.36
N THR A 219 -1.29 22.39 -10.51
CA THR A 219 -0.37 23.28 -11.24
C THR A 219 -0.05 24.52 -10.41
N TYR A 220 -1.06 25.08 -9.73
CA TYR A 220 -0.86 26.20 -8.83
C TYR A 220 0.10 25.87 -7.68
N LEU A 221 -0.06 24.69 -7.06
CA LEU A 221 0.84 24.23 -6.00
C LEU A 221 2.25 23.98 -6.53
N GLU A 222 2.39 23.36 -7.70
CA GLU A 222 3.68 23.11 -8.36
C GLU A 222 4.47 24.39 -8.61
N ASN A 223 3.80 25.44 -9.07
CA ASN A 223 4.43 26.72 -9.35
C ASN A 223 4.84 27.52 -8.08
N LYS A 224 4.34 27.14 -6.91
CA LYS A 224 4.50 27.92 -5.67
C LYS A 224 5.27 27.22 -4.56
N LEU A 225 5.31 25.89 -4.58
CA LEU A 225 5.99 25.07 -3.58
C LEU A 225 7.39 24.68 -4.06
N LYS A 226 8.26 24.33 -3.12
CA LYS A 226 9.51 23.65 -3.46
C LYS A 226 9.20 22.27 -4.02
N GLU A 227 10.03 21.78 -4.93
CA GLU A 227 9.83 20.50 -5.61
C GLU A 227 9.56 19.35 -4.62
N GLU A 228 10.35 19.22 -3.56
CA GLU A 228 10.16 18.16 -2.56
C GLU A 228 8.79 18.27 -1.86
N GLU A 229 8.40 19.47 -1.44
CA GLU A 229 7.12 19.73 -0.78
C GLU A 229 5.94 19.43 -1.74
N PHE A 230 6.06 19.88 -2.98
CA PHE A 230 5.05 19.61 -4.01
C PHE A 230 4.88 18.10 -4.28
N LEU A 231 5.97 17.36 -4.42
CA LEU A 231 5.90 15.92 -4.68
C LEU A 231 5.19 15.18 -3.53
N ILE A 232 5.42 15.58 -2.29
CA ILE A 232 4.74 15.00 -1.12
C ILE A 232 3.23 15.33 -1.14
N ILE A 233 2.86 16.59 -1.39
CA ILE A 233 1.44 17.00 -1.47
C ILE A 233 0.74 16.32 -2.64
N LYS A 234 1.38 16.24 -3.79
CA LYS A 234 0.88 15.51 -4.95
C LYS A 234 0.60 14.05 -4.60
N GLU A 235 1.55 13.39 -3.92
CA GLU A 235 1.38 12.00 -3.47
C GLU A 235 0.17 11.87 -2.53
N VAL A 236 0.00 12.78 -1.56
CA VAL A 236 -1.17 12.80 -0.65
C VAL A 236 -2.47 12.93 -1.45
N ILE A 237 -2.55 13.90 -2.36
CA ILE A 237 -3.76 14.14 -3.19
C ILE A 237 -4.08 12.92 -4.06
N TYR A 238 -3.07 12.30 -4.70
CA TYR A 238 -3.28 11.12 -5.54
C TYR A 238 -3.72 9.91 -4.70
N ASN A 239 -3.11 9.69 -3.55
CA ASN A 239 -3.48 8.59 -2.66
C ASN A 239 -4.93 8.71 -2.16
N ILE A 240 -5.39 9.93 -1.92
CA ILE A 240 -6.77 10.20 -1.46
C ILE A 240 -7.76 10.12 -2.63
N CYS A 241 -7.49 10.83 -3.72
CA CYS A 241 -8.46 11.06 -4.79
C CYS A 241 -8.42 10.02 -5.91
N ARG A 242 -7.26 9.41 -6.16
CA ARG A 242 -7.00 8.55 -7.33
C ARG A 242 -6.03 7.40 -6.98
N PRO A 243 -6.31 6.60 -5.93
CA PRO A 243 -5.38 5.57 -5.46
C PRO A 243 -5.02 4.58 -6.57
N SER A 244 -5.98 4.06 -7.33
CA SER A 244 -5.73 3.07 -8.38
C SER A 244 -4.88 3.63 -9.53
N GLU A 245 -5.04 4.94 -9.88
CA GLU A 245 -4.17 5.62 -10.84
C GLU A 245 -2.73 5.74 -10.31
N ASN A 246 -2.58 6.09 -9.04
CA ASN A 246 -1.26 6.19 -8.41
C ASN A 246 -0.54 4.84 -8.39
N PHE A 247 -1.24 3.76 -8.07
CA PHE A 247 -0.67 2.41 -8.10
C PHE A 247 -0.31 1.95 -9.52
N ALA A 248 -1.10 2.29 -10.54
CA ALA A 248 -0.76 2.01 -11.93
C ALA A 248 0.54 2.73 -12.36
N ILE A 249 0.69 4.00 -11.99
CA ILE A 249 1.93 4.77 -12.24
C ILE A 249 3.12 4.14 -11.50
N LYS A 250 2.93 3.74 -10.24
CA LYS A 250 3.98 3.08 -9.44
C LYS A 250 4.41 1.74 -10.02
N LEU A 251 3.48 0.91 -10.49
CA LEU A 251 3.81 -0.33 -11.19
C LEU A 251 4.66 -0.07 -12.43
N LYS A 252 4.31 0.95 -13.24
CA LYS A 252 5.12 1.34 -14.40
C LYS A 252 6.52 1.78 -14.00
N ASN A 253 6.64 2.58 -12.95
CA ASN A 253 7.93 3.05 -12.46
C ASN A 253 8.80 1.91 -11.91
N CYS A 254 8.21 0.83 -11.38
CA CYS A 254 8.95 -0.34 -10.91
C CYS A 254 9.70 -1.07 -12.03
N ILE A 255 9.24 -0.98 -13.28
CA ILE A 255 9.81 -1.67 -14.46
C ILE A 255 10.53 -0.73 -15.43
N LYS A 256 10.48 0.58 -15.22
CA LYS A 256 11.02 1.59 -16.16
C LYS A 256 12.52 1.81 -16.02
N GLY A 257 13.12 1.49 -14.88
CA GLY A 257 14.53 1.72 -14.59
C GLY A 257 15.47 0.66 -15.14
N VAL A 258 16.77 0.85 -14.92
CA VAL A 258 17.81 -0.16 -15.22
C VAL A 258 17.62 -1.37 -14.29
N GLU A 259 17.24 -1.12 -13.05
CA GLU A 259 16.91 -2.16 -12.07
C GLU A 259 15.40 -2.19 -11.82
N ILE A 260 14.84 -3.40 -11.80
CA ILE A 260 13.43 -3.61 -11.53
C ILE A 260 13.21 -3.60 -10.03
N ASN A 261 12.28 -2.78 -9.56
CA ASN A 261 11.91 -2.73 -8.16
C ASN A 261 10.89 -3.84 -7.82
N VAL A 262 11.41 -5.06 -7.71
CA VAL A 262 10.62 -6.27 -7.41
C VAL A 262 9.91 -6.18 -6.06
N GLU A 263 10.56 -5.61 -5.05
CA GLU A 263 9.98 -5.46 -3.72
C GLU A 263 8.71 -4.62 -3.75
N ASN A 264 8.72 -3.52 -4.51
CA ASN A 264 7.54 -2.67 -4.64
C ASN A 264 6.46 -3.29 -5.55
N ILE A 265 6.82 -4.07 -6.57
CA ILE A 265 5.86 -4.87 -7.34
C ILE A 265 5.13 -5.84 -6.41
N ASN A 266 5.86 -6.62 -5.62
CA ASN A 266 5.30 -7.57 -4.66
C ASN A 266 4.36 -6.87 -3.67
N ARG A 267 4.81 -5.75 -3.11
CA ARG A 267 4.03 -4.96 -2.17
C ARG A 267 2.71 -4.50 -2.78
N ILE A 268 2.73 -3.90 -3.95
CA ILE A 268 1.52 -3.40 -4.63
C ILE A 268 0.57 -4.57 -4.92
N LEU A 269 1.06 -5.65 -5.52
CA LEU A 269 0.21 -6.80 -5.85
C LEU A 269 -0.43 -7.42 -4.62
N VAL A 270 0.32 -7.63 -3.53
CA VAL A 270 -0.22 -8.23 -2.31
C VAL A 270 -1.23 -7.31 -1.63
N LEU A 271 -0.94 -6.02 -1.52
CA LEU A 271 -1.82 -5.07 -0.83
C LEU A 271 -3.08 -4.71 -1.63
N ARG A 272 -3.02 -4.79 -2.96
CA ARG A 272 -4.10 -4.33 -3.84
C ARG A 272 -4.88 -5.46 -4.52
N ASN A 273 -4.38 -6.71 -4.48
CA ASN A 273 -4.96 -7.86 -5.17
C ASN A 273 -6.46 -8.06 -4.87
N GLU A 274 -6.88 -7.92 -3.62
CA GLU A 274 -8.27 -8.12 -3.20
C GLU A 274 -8.98 -6.78 -2.88
N VAL A 275 -8.44 -5.66 -3.35
CA VAL A 275 -8.99 -4.31 -3.13
C VAL A 275 -9.44 -3.70 -4.45
N ASP A 276 -8.50 -3.43 -5.36
CA ASP A 276 -8.76 -2.70 -6.61
C ASP A 276 -7.80 -3.03 -7.76
N ILE A 277 -7.16 -4.20 -7.74
CA ILE A 277 -6.18 -4.60 -8.77
C ILE A 277 -6.78 -4.53 -10.20
N GLN A 278 -8.07 -4.88 -10.36
CA GLN A 278 -8.75 -4.81 -11.65
C GLN A 278 -8.91 -3.35 -12.15
N GLU A 279 -9.13 -2.40 -11.25
CA GLU A 279 -9.19 -0.99 -11.61
C GLU A 279 -7.79 -0.46 -11.94
N ILE A 280 -6.77 -0.85 -11.16
CA ILE A 280 -5.36 -0.54 -11.45
C ILE A 280 -4.98 -1.03 -12.85
N LYS A 281 -5.35 -2.26 -13.20
CA LYS A 281 -5.11 -2.86 -14.52
C LYS A 281 -5.76 -2.05 -15.65
N LYS A 282 -7.05 -1.71 -15.53
CA LYS A 282 -7.77 -0.90 -16.51
C LYS A 282 -7.11 0.47 -16.72
N ILE A 283 -6.72 1.11 -15.62
CA ILE A 283 -6.08 2.42 -15.67
C ILE A 283 -4.68 2.31 -16.29
N TYR A 284 -3.92 1.29 -15.92
CA TYR A 284 -2.59 1.03 -16.50
C TYR A 284 -2.67 0.92 -18.03
N ASN A 285 -3.58 0.06 -18.52
CA ASN A 285 -3.78 -0.15 -19.97
C ASN A 285 -4.23 1.14 -20.67
N LYS A 286 -5.07 1.93 -20.01
CA LYS A 286 -5.53 3.23 -20.55
C LYS A 286 -4.41 4.26 -20.67
N ILE A 287 -3.53 4.33 -19.66
CA ILE A 287 -2.46 5.36 -19.62
C ILE A 287 -1.30 4.98 -20.55
N TYR A 288 -0.93 3.69 -20.59
CA TYR A 288 0.29 3.24 -21.25
C TYR A 288 0.03 2.51 -22.57
N GLU A 289 -1.24 2.29 -22.94
CA GLU A 289 -1.64 1.54 -24.15
C GLU A 289 -1.01 0.14 -24.24
N LYS A 290 -0.65 -0.42 -23.09
CA LYS A 290 0.00 -1.73 -22.91
C LYS A 290 -0.50 -2.38 -21.63
N ASP A 291 -0.50 -3.70 -21.57
CA ASP A 291 -0.75 -4.43 -20.35
C ASP A 291 0.55 -4.61 -19.55
N PHE A 292 0.49 -4.46 -18.23
CA PHE A 292 1.66 -4.69 -17.36
C PHE A 292 2.21 -6.11 -17.53
N SER A 293 1.34 -7.09 -17.79
CA SER A 293 1.73 -8.48 -18.04
C SER A 293 2.70 -8.63 -19.21
N ASP A 294 2.52 -7.80 -20.26
CA ASP A 294 3.35 -7.85 -21.47
C ASP A 294 4.71 -7.18 -21.24
N GLU A 295 4.79 -6.31 -20.24
CA GLU A 295 6.00 -5.56 -19.92
C GLU A 295 6.86 -6.23 -18.82
N ILE A 296 6.35 -7.30 -18.17
CA ILE A 296 7.11 -8.04 -17.15
C ILE A 296 8.32 -8.72 -17.83
N PRO A 297 9.53 -8.42 -17.38
CA PRO A 297 10.73 -8.93 -18.01
C PRO A 297 10.85 -10.46 -17.98
N ASN A 298 11.44 -11.04 -19.01
CA ASN A 298 11.75 -12.47 -19.06
C ASN A 298 12.93 -12.89 -18.16
N ILE A 299 13.43 -11.96 -17.32
CA ILE A 299 14.50 -12.24 -16.34
C ILE A 299 13.98 -12.89 -15.06
N PHE A 300 12.68 -12.88 -14.82
CA PHE A 300 12.09 -13.57 -13.67
C PHE A 300 12.05 -15.08 -13.91
N ASN A 301 12.26 -15.87 -12.86
CA ASN A 301 12.02 -17.31 -12.93
C ASN A 301 10.54 -17.59 -13.20
N ASP A 302 10.26 -18.75 -13.78
CA ASP A 302 8.92 -19.11 -14.22
C ASP A 302 7.88 -19.09 -13.09
N SER A 303 8.22 -19.62 -11.93
CA SER A 303 7.30 -19.67 -10.78
C SER A 303 6.96 -18.27 -10.23
N TYR A 304 7.95 -17.38 -10.12
CA TYR A 304 7.71 -16.02 -9.68
C TYR A 304 6.84 -15.26 -10.69
N LYS A 305 7.19 -15.36 -11.97
CA LYS A 305 6.44 -14.72 -13.07
C LYS A 305 5.01 -15.23 -13.11
N GLU A 306 4.80 -16.54 -13.00
CA GLU A 306 3.47 -17.15 -12.97
C GLU A 306 2.61 -16.57 -11.82
N LEU A 307 3.19 -16.45 -10.64
CA LEU A 307 2.47 -15.93 -9.47
C LEU A 307 2.14 -14.44 -9.60
N VAL A 308 3.08 -13.63 -10.09
CA VAL A 308 2.88 -12.19 -10.37
C VAL A 308 1.75 -12.00 -11.38
N LEU A 309 1.78 -12.74 -12.50
CA LEU A 309 0.75 -12.68 -13.53
C LEU A 309 -0.62 -13.11 -12.99
N TYR A 310 -0.67 -14.16 -12.18
CA TYR A 310 -1.90 -14.59 -11.53
C TYR A 310 -2.49 -13.49 -10.63
N LEU A 311 -1.68 -12.87 -9.79
CA LEU A 311 -2.12 -11.82 -8.87
C LEU A 311 -2.61 -10.56 -9.61
N TYR A 312 -1.94 -10.19 -10.68
CA TYR A 312 -2.31 -9.03 -11.47
C TYR A 312 -3.59 -9.26 -12.31
N ASN A 313 -3.84 -10.50 -12.72
CA ASN A 313 -4.99 -10.86 -13.56
C ASN A 313 -6.22 -11.36 -12.75
N LYS A 314 -6.11 -11.49 -11.43
CA LYS A 314 -7.20 -11.90 -10.57
C LYS A 314 -8.27 -10.82 -10.46
#